data_0654c250fc70bc29c46102d00979e74a
#
_entry.id   0654c250fc70bc29c46102d00979e74a
#
_cell.length_a   1.000
_cell.length_b   1.000
_cell.length_c   1.000
_cell.angle_alpha   90.00
_cell.angle_beta   90.00
_cell.angle_gamma   90.00
#
_symmetry.space_group_name_H-M   'P 1'
#
loop_
_entity.id
_entity.type
_entity.pdbx_description
1 polymer ?
#
loop_
_entity_poly.entity_id
_entity_poly.type
_entity_poly.pdbx_seq_one_letter_code
_entity_poly.pdbx_strand_id
1 'polypeptide(L)'
;VSTWDSLVSERTGVAHMVADRRQLAQEIAGKNMTEISKLTELRKLMQSMERTLGLEKLSPVERDIYYAAEELSKSDQEVRTFGLIEHTLVQSVSRPTFFRALKSLVQKGYLSQSGSANRGRYIVNAPR
;
A
#
# COMPACT_ATOMS: atom_id res chain seq x y z
N VAL A 1 28.29 2.69 18.98
CA VAL A 1 28.20 3.12 17.60
C VAL A 1 27.77 1.96 16.74
N SER A 2 26.78 2.19 15.97
CA SER A 2 26.30 1.15 15.09
C SER A 2 27.33 0.90 13.99
N THR A 3 27.25 -0.25 13.39
CA THR A 3 28.09 -0.59 12.26
C THR A 3 27.93 0.42 11.13
N TRP A 4 26.76 0.93 11.00
CA TRP A 4 26.45 1.94 9.99
C TRP A 4 27.25 3.22 10.20
N ASP A 5 27.26 3.75 11.42
CA ASP A 5 28.00 4.95 11.74
C ASP A 5 29.50 4.75 11.54
N SER A 6 29.99 3.61 11.92
CA SER A 6 31.38 3.26 11.74
C SER A 6 31.74 3.25 10.27
N LEU A 7 30.90 2.67 9.44
CA LEU A 7 31.12 2.63 8.01
C LEU A 7 31.11 4.03 7.39
N VAL A 8 30.21 4.85 7.79
CA VAL A 8 30.12 6.22 7.27
C VAL A 8 31.33 7.03 7.67
N SER A 9 31.74 6.91 8.92
CA SER A 9 32.87 7.61 9.45
C SER A 9 34.17 7.26 8.74
N GLU A 10 34.37 6.00 8.52
CA GLU A 10 35.59 5.51 7.89
C GLU A 10 35.73 5.89 6.45
N ARG A 11 34.64 6.24 5.85
CA ARG A 11 34.69 6.54 4.49
C ARG A 11 34.98 7.92 4.20
N THR A 12 35.31 8.62 5.16
CA THR A 12 35.87 9.61 4.86
C THR A 12 35.59 10.62 4.10
N GLY A 13 35.08 11.50 4.30
CA GLY A 13 35.10 12.77 3.77
C GLY A 13 34.03 13.09 2.77
N VAL A 14 33.61 14.35 2.77
CA VAL A 14 32.54 14.84 1.92
C VAL A 14 32.90 14.72 0.44
N ALA A 15 34.15 14.91 0.08
CA ALA A 15 34.60 14.81 -1.31
C ALA A 15 34.40 13.43 -1.88
N HIS A 16 34.67 12.43 -1.07
CA HIS A 16 34.44 11.05 -1.46
C HIS A 16 32.96 10.78 -1.67
N MET A 17 32.12 11.29 -0.78
CA MET A 17 30.68 11.12 -0.91
C MET A 17 30.12 11.81 -2.14
N VAL A 18 30.67 12.97 -2.51
CA VAL A 18 30.22 13.69 -3.69
C VAL A 18 30.62 12.94 -4.97
N ALA A 19 31.81 12.39 -4.99
CA ALA A 19 32.26 11.58 -6.13
C ALA A 19 31.38 10.33 -6.28
N ASP A 20 31.07 9.69 -5.16
CA ASP A 20 30.23 8.49 -5.17
C ASP A 20 28.80 8.77 -5.59
N ARG A 21 28.33 9.98 -5.38
CA ARG A 21 26.99 10.35 -5.80
C ARG A 21 26.75 10.19 -7.31
N ARG A 22 27.71 10.59 -8.12
CA ARG A 22 27.58 10.44 -9.58
C ARG A 22 27.53 8.98 -9.97
N GLN A 23 28.43 8.22 -9.42
CA GLN A 23 28.47 6.81 -9.71
C GLN A 23 27.22 6.11 -9.21
N LEU A 24 26.78 6.47 -8.00
CA LEU A 24 25.58 5.93 -7.42
C LEU A 24 24.36 6.29 -8.26
N ALA A 25 24.28 7.53 -8.74
CA ALA A 25 23.18 7.95 -9.59
C ALA A 25 23.14 7.15 -10.89
N GLN A 26 24.31 6.86 -11.48
CA GLN A 26 24.38 6.04 -12.68
C GLN A 26 23.97 4.60 -12.40
N GLU A 27 24.38 4.07 -11.28
CA GLU A 27 23.99 2.73 -10.88
C GLU A 27 22.49 2.63 -10.63
N ILE A 28 21.92 3.66 -9.98
CA ILE A 28 20.49 3.72 -9.74
C ILE A 28 19.74 3.79 -11.06
N ALA A 29 20.23 4.59 -12.00
CA ALA A 29 19.60 4.69 -13.30
C ALA A 29 19.58 3.35 -14.03
N GLY A 30 20.70 2.61 -13.97
CA GLY A 30 20.76 1.26 -14.54
C GLY A 30 19.86 0.28 -13.82
N LYS A 31 19.83 0.37 -12.49
CA LYS A 31 18.96 -0.47 -11.68
C LYS A 31 17.49 -0.15 -11.86
N ASN A 32 17.17 1.11 -12.18
CA ASN A 32 15.78 1.51 -12.38
C ASN A 32 15.10 0.73 -13.49
N MET A 33 15.82 0.40 -14.56
CA MET A 33 15.22 -0.43 -15.62
C MET A 33 14.92 -1.83 -15.14
N THR A 34 15.82 -2.42 -14.34
CA THR A 34 15.59 -3.72 -13.73
C THR A 34 14.44 -3.66 -12.73
N GLU A 35 14.41 -2.62 -11.93
CA GLU A 35 13.34 -2.44 -10.95
C GLU A 35 11.99 -2.24 -11.64
N ILE A 36 11.95 -1.49 -12.74
CA ILE A 36 10.73 -1.31 -13.51
C ILE A 36 10.25 -2.65 -14.06
N SER A 37 11.18 -3.47 -14.55
CA SER A 37 10.81 -4.81 -15.02
C SER A 37 10.22 -5.66 -13.92
N LYS A 38 10.80 -5.60 -12.73
CA LYS A 38 10.27 -6.32 -11.57
C LYS A 38 8.88 -5.83 -11.20
N LEU A 39 8.68 -4.51 -11.21
CA LEU A 39 7.38 -3.94 -10.91
C LEU A 39 6.34 -4.39 -11.94
N THR A 40 6.71 -4.46 -13.19
CA THR A 40 5.83 -4.94 -14.24
C THR A 40 5.39 -6.37 -13.96
N GLU A 41 6.34 -7.23 -13.62
CA GLU A 41 6.03 -8.63 -13.31
C GLU A 41 5.16 -8.76 -12.07
N LEU A 42 5.44 -7.99 -11.03
CA LEU A 42 4.62 -7.98 -9.83
C LEU A 42 3.20 -7.49 -10.13
N ARG A 43 3.07 -6.46 -10.96
CA ARG A 43 1.77 -5.94 -11.33
C ARG A 43 0.96 -6.98 -12.08
N LYS A 44 1.59 -7.68 -13.02
CA LYS A 44 0.94 -8.76 -13.76
C LYS A 44 0.49 -9.89 -12.85
N LEU A 45 1.35 -10.25 -11.89
CA LEU A 45 0.99 -11.27 -10.91
C LEU A 45 -0.19 -10.82 -10.07
N MET A 46 -0.17 -9.59 -9.58
CA MET A 46 -1.29 -9.04 -8.81
C MET A 46 -2.59 -9.08 -9.60
N GLN A 47 -2.54 -8.67 -10.86
CA GLN A 47 -3.74 -8.70 -11.71
C GLN A 47 -4.29 -10.11 -11.86
N SER A 48 -3.40 -11.07 -12.04
CA SER A 48 -3.79 -12.47 -12.16
C SER A 48 -4.47 -12.96 -10.88
N MET A 49 -3.91 -12.64 -9.74
CA MET A 49 -4.48 -13.02 -8.45
C MET A 49 -5.82 -12.33 -8.21
N GLU A 50 -5.90 -11.06 -8.54
CA GLU A 50 -7.15 -10.30 -8.39
C GLU A 50 -8.25 -10.89 -9.25
N ARG A 51 -7.91 -11.30 -10.47
CA ARG A 51 -8.88 -11.94 -11.36
C ARG A 51 -9.35 -13.28 -10.79
N THR A 52 -8.42 -14.06 -10.27
CA THR A 52 -8.75 -15.35 -9.66
C THR A 52 -9.71 -15.18 -8.49
N LEU A 53 -9.52 -14.13 -7.71
CA LEU A 53 -10.36 -13.85 -6.53
C LEU A 53 -11.60 -13.03 -6.85
N GLY A 54 -11.78 -12.62 -8.10
CA GLY A 54 -12.93 -11.82 -8.50
C GLY A 54 -12.81 -10.35 -8.12
N LEU A 55 -11.64 -9.91 -7.67
CA LEU A 55 -11.43 -8.53 -7.24
C LEU A 55 -11.30 -7.55 -8.41
N GLU A 56 -11.20 -8.04 -9.62
CA GLU A 56 -11.17 -7.19 -10.80
C GLU A 56 -12.46 -6.39 -10.99
N LYS A 57 -13.55 -6.83 -10.35
CA LYS A 57 -14.82 -6.11 -10.37
C LYS A 57 -14.78 -4.82 -9.59
N LEU A 58 -13.82 -4.68 -8.72
CA LEU A 58 -13.66 -3.48 -7.90
C LEU A 58 -12.82 -2.46 -8.65
N SER A 59 -13.11 -1.18 -8.42
CA SER A 59 -12.25 -0.12 -8.94
C SER A 59 -10.89 -0.15 -8.21
N PRO A 60 -9.85 0.50 -8.76
CA PRO A 60 -8.56 0.54 -8.07
C PRO A 60 -8.64 1.11 -6.66
N VAL A 61 -9.45 2.15 -6.45
CA VAL A 61 -9.61 2.74 -5.11
C VAL A 61 -10.30 1.76 -4.18
N GLU A 62 -11.33 1.08 -4.67
CA GLU A 62 -12.03 0.08 -3.87
C GLU A 62 -11.09 -1.06 -3.46
N ARG A 63 -10.25 -1.51 -4.38
CA ARG A 63 -9.27 -2.56 -4.08
C ARG A 63 -8.29 -2.09 -3.01
N ASP A 64 -7.78 -0.87 -3.13
CA ASP A 64 -6.84 -0.35 -2.15
C ASP A 64 -7.46 -0.26 -0.76
N ILE A 65 -8.71 0.18 -0.67
CA ILE A 65 -9.41 0.24 0.61
C ILE A 65 -9.61 -1.17 1.17
N TYR A 66 -9.97 -2.10 0.32
CA TYR A 66 -10.18 -3.48 0.75
C TYR A 66 -8.89 -4.10 1.27
N TYR A 67 -7.77 -3.89 0.57
CA TYR A 67 -6.47 -4.39 1.03
C TYR A 67 -6.06 -3.74 2.36
N ALA A 68 -6.28 -2.44 2.50
CA ALA A 68 -5.99 -1.74 3.74
C ALA A 68 -6.82 -2.29 4.89
N ALA A 69 -8.11 -2.53 4.64
CA ALA A 69 -9.01 -3.08 5.63
C ALA A 69 -8.57 -4.48 6.07
N GLU A 70 -8.18 -5.30 5.11
CA GLU A 70 -7.71 -6.65 5.42
C GLU A 70 -6.48 -6.61 6.32
N GLU A 71 -5.53 -5.74 5.99
CA GLU A 71 -4.32 -5.62 6.81
C GLU A 71 -4.62 -5.13 8.22
N LEU A 72 -5.48 -4.13 8.35
CA LEU A 72 -5.85 -3.60 9.66
C LEU A 72 -6.66 -4.61 10.47
N SER A 73 -7.41 -5.47 9.82
CA SER A 73 -8.22 -6.47 10.51
C SER A 73 -7.37 -7.55 11.18
N LYS A 74 -6.11 -7.66 10.85
CA LYS A 74 -5.23 -8.63 11.48
C LYS A 74 -4.94 -8.30 12.93
N SER A 75 -4.93 -7.02 13.28
CA SER A 75 -4.68 -6.61 14.66
C SER A 75 -5.95 -6.28 15.42
N ASP A 76 -7.04 -5.98 14.73
CA ASP A 76 -8.30 -5.66 15.36
C ASP A 76 -9.43 -6.14 14.46
N GLN A 77 -10.35 -6.92 15.01
CA GLN A 77 -11.43 -7.52 14.24
C GLN A 77 -12.28 -6.46 13.53
N GLU A 78 -12.48 -5.31 14.15
CA GLU A 78 -13.22 -4.22 13.55
C GLU A 78 -12.26 -3.15 13.02
N VAL A 79 -12.47 -2.74 11.78
CA VAL A 79 -11.64 -1.74 11.13
C VAL A 79 -12.38 -0.40 11.21
N ARG A 80 -11.67 0.63 11.64
CA ARG A 80 -12.26 1.96 11.76
C ARG A 80 -11.99 2.81 10.53
N THR A 81 -12.93 3.67 10.20
CA THR A 81 -12.80 4.60 9.08
C THR A 81 -11.50 5.40 9.17
N PHE A 82 -11.19 5.90 10.37
CA PHE A 82 -9.99 6.69 10.58
C PHE A 82 -8.72 5.90 10.24
N GLY A 83 -8.65 4.65 10.65
CA GLY A 83 -7.52 3.78 10.32
C GLY A 83 -7.38 3.58 8.83
N LEU A 84 -8.48 3.44 8.12
CA LEU A 84 -8.45 3.30 6.67
C LEU A 84 -7.93 4.58 6.00
N ILE A 85 -8.40 5.73 6.43
CA ILE A 85 -8.00 7.01 5.85
C ILE A 85 -6.50 7.24 6.01
N GLU A 86 -5.94 6.80 7.12
CA GLU A 86 -4.52 6.99 7.39
C GLU A 86 -3.63 5.91 6.80
N HIS A 87 -4.20 4.86 6.28
CA HIS A 87 -3.41 3.77 5.71
C HIS A 87 -2.64 4.23 4.47
N THR A 88 -1.42 3.72 4.33
CA THR A 88 -0.53 4.09 3.23
C THR A 88 -1.18 3.98 1.85
N LEU A 89 -1.96 2.93 1.63
CA LEU A 89 -2.61 2.71 0.34
C LEU A 89 -3.77 3.68 0.08
N VAL A 90 -4.29 4.33 1.11
CA VAL A 90 -5.52 5.12 1.02
C VAL A 90 -5.30 6.60 1.25
N GLN A 91 -4.22 6.96 1.93
CA GLN A 91 -4.03 8.34 2.41
C GLN A 91 -3.99 9.39 1.31
N SER A 92 -3.66 9.01 0.07
CA SER A 92 -3.63 9.95 -1.04
C SER A 92 -4.97 10.10 -1.74
N VAL A 93 -5.97 9.32 -1.36
CA VAL A 93 -7.30 9.37 -1.97
C VAL A 93 -8.09 10.51 -1.36
N SER A 94 -8.80 11.27 -2.19
CA SER A 94 -9.64 12.36 -1.68
C SER A 94 -10.78 11.81 -0.83
N ARG A 95 -11.24 12.61 0.14
CA ARG A 95 -12.31 12.20 1.03
C ARG A 95 -13.60 11.80 0.29
N PRO A 96 -14.08 12.60 -0.67
CA PRO A 96 -15.29 12.21 -1.38
C PRO A 96 -15.12 10.89 -2.14
N THR A 97 -13.99 10.68 -2.77
CA THR A 97 -13.71 9.44 -3.49
C THR A 97 -13.63 8.26 -2.52
N PHE A 98 -12.96 8.48 -1.39
CA PHE A 98 -12.86 7.45 -0.36
C PHE A 98 -14.23 7.00 0.14
N PHE A 99 -15.09 7.95 0.51
CA PHE A 99 -16.39 7.57 1.07
C PHE A 99 -17.31 6.93 0.05
N ARG A 100 -17.23 7.33 -1.21
CA ARG A 100 -17.99 6.67 -2.27
C ARG A 100 -17.53 5.23 -2.46
N ALA A 101 -16.21 5.02 -2.48
CA ALA A 101 -15.66 3.68 -2.63
C ALA A 101 -15.98 2.80 -1.43
N LEU A 102 -15.90 3.36 -0.23
CA LEU A 102 -16.24 2.65 0.99
C LEU A 102 -17.70 2.19 0.98
N LYS A 103 -18.59 3.08 0.60
CA LYS A 103 -20.00 2.77 0.49
C LYS A 103 -20.23 1.67 -0.55
N SER A 104 -19.54 1.75 -1.66
CA SER A 104 -19.63 0.75 -2.72
C SER A 104 -19.18 -0.62 -2.23
N LEU A 105 -18.09 -0.67 -1.47
CA LEU A 105 -17.61 -1.94 -0.90
C LEU A 105 -18.63 -2.56 0.05
N VAL A 106 -19.30 -1.74 0.84
CA VAL A 106 -20.35 -2.23 1.72
C VAL A 106 -21.54 -2.75 0.90
N GLN A 107 -21.94 -2.02 -0.11
CA GLN A 107 -23.04 -2.45 -0.98
C GLN A 107 -22.72 -3.73 -1.72
N LYS A 108 -21.49 -3.92 -2.13
CA LYS A 108 -21.06 -5.13 -2.84
C LYS A 108 -20.81 -6.31 -1.90
N GLY A 109 -20.82 -6.08 -0.60
CA GLY A 109 -20.66 -7.13 0.39
C GLY A 109 -19.23 -7.46 0.78
N TYR A 110 -18.26 -6.67 0.34
CA TYR A 110 -16.86 -6.90 0.73
C TYR A 110 -16.56 -6.41 2.14
N LEU A 111 -17.31 -5.43 2.60
CA LEU A 111 -17.24 -4.95 3.98
C LEU A 111 -18.65 -4.93 4.56
N SER A 112 -18.74 -5.16 5.85
CA SER A 112 -20.00 -5.05 6.57
C SER A 112 -19.84 -4.04 7.68
N GLN A 113 -20.85 -3.23 7.90
CA GLN A 113 -20.85 -2.33 9.05
C GLN A 113 -21.05 -3.13 10.33
N SER A 114 -20.26 -2.81 11.34
CA SER A 114 -20.32 -3.49 12.61
C SER A 114 -21.30 -2.75 13.52
N GLY A 115 -22.42 -3.38 13.79
CA GLY A 115 -23.42 -2.86 14.73
C GLY A 115 -24.13 -1.60 14.26
N SER A 116 -25.33 -1.40 14.74
CA SER A 116 -26.13 -0.25 14.35
C SER A 116 -25.71 1.04 15.06
N ALA A 117 -25.09 0.91 16.22
CA ALA A 117 -24.70 2.06 17.03
C ALA A 117 -23.30 2.59 16.74
N ASN A 118 -22.48 1.80 16.05
CA ASN A 118 -21.07 2.11 15.82
C ASN A 118 -20.80 2.42 14.37
N ARG A 119 -21.21 3.56 13.93
CA ARG A 119 -20.88 4.02 12.57
C ARG A 119 -19.39 4.18 12.45
N GLY A 120 -18.86 3.85 11.27
CA GLY A 120 -17.44 3.97 11.01
C GLY A 120 -16.62 2.77 11.43
N ARG A 121 -17.25 1.65 11.73
CA ARG A 121 -16.57 0.40 12.00
C ARG A 121 -17.03 -0.65 11.01
N TYR A 122 -16.08 -1.42 10.53
CA TYR A 122 -16.32 -2.37 9.45
C TYR A 122 -15.67 -3.71 9.74
N ILE A 123 -16.28 -4.75 9.22
CA ILE A 123 -15.73 -6.11 9.26
C ILE A 123 -15.42 -6.50 7.83
N VAL A 124 -14.26 -7.12 7.63
CA VAL A 124 -13.82 -7.54 6.31
C VAL A 124 -14.43 -8.91 6.00
N ASN A 125 -15.08 -8.99 4.85
CA ASN A 125 -15.62 -10.24 4.36
C ASN A 125 -14.72 -10.80 3.26
N ALA A 126 -14.84 -12.11 3.03
CA ALA A 126 -14.09 -12.75 1.95
C ALA A 126 -14.54 -12.20 0.59
N PRO A 127 -13.67 -12.25 -0.42
CA PRO A 127 -14.04 -11.83 -1.77
C PRO A 127 -15.23 -12.63 -2.31
N ARG A 128 -16.05 -11.96 -3.12
CA ARG A 128 -17.26 -12.58 -3.68
C ARG A 128 -17.18 -12.81 -5.16
#